data_21369ed5bc09629e73dc99a741b731f3
#
_entry.id   21369ed5bc09629e73dc99a741b731f3
#
_cell.length_a   1.000
_cell.length_b   1.000
_cell.length_c   1.000
_cell.angle_alpha   90.00
_cell.angle_beta   90.00
_cell.angle_gamma   90.00
#
_symmetry.space_group_name_H-M   'P 1'
#
loop_
_entity.id
_entity.type
_entity.pdbx_description
1 polymer ?
#
loop_
_entity_poly.entity_id
_entity_poly.type
_entity_poly.pdbx_seq_one_letter_code
_entity_poly.pdbx_strand_id
1 'polypeptide(L)'
;MRDRTLWTWHIGAGLVILVLLGLHMVIMHLDTTIGIFGTEGAEPVEWESVAARAETVFFTVTYVILLGAALYHGFYGLRNILLELNPGPGLRRIVNVGLTAFGAALFVFGTWAALAAPGAVTMGG
;
A
#
# COMPACT_ATOMS: atom_id res chain seq x y z
N MET A 1 12.72 22.50 -10.62
CA MET A 1 11.73 22.68 -9.56
C MET A 1 10.79 21.49 -9.39
N ARG A 2 10.16 21.03 -10.47
CA ARG A 2 9.23 19.89 -10.41
C ARG A 2 9.88 18.58 -9.91
N ASP A 3 11.11 18.31 -10.31
CA ASP A 3 11.84 17.10 -9.90
C ASP A 3 12.22 17.12 -8.42
N ARG A 4 12.59 18.29 -7.88
CA ARG A 4 12.89 18.45 -6.47
C ARG A 4 11.64 18.19 -5.59
N THR A 5 10.48 18.68 -6.02
CA THR A 5 9.21 18.47 -5.32
C THR A 5 8.81 17.00 -5.34
N LEU A 6 8.90 16.34 -6.49
CA LEU A 6 8.58 14.91 -6.62
C LEU A 6 9.55 14.05 -5.78
N TRP A 7 10.83 14.41 -5.74
CA TRP A 7 11.81 13.74 -4.90
C TRP A 7 11.51 13.91 -3.41
N THR A 8 11.13 15.12 -2.98
CA THR A 8 10.73 15.36 -1.57
C THR A 8 9.53 14.50 -1.18
N TRP A 9 8.52 14.41 -2.05
CA TRP A 9 7.38 13.52 -1.84
C TRP A 9 7.78 12.04 -1.80
N HIS A 10 8.74 11.64 -2.62
CA HIS A 10 9.27 10.27 -2.62
C HIS A 10 9.92 9.91 -1.27
N ILE A 11 10.74 10.80 -0.72
CA ILE A 11 11.33 10.61 0.61
C ILE A 11 10.25 10.63 1.70
N GLY A 12 9.30 11.55 1.61
CA GLY A 12 8.15 11.62 2.52
C GLY A 12 7.32 10.32 2.50
N ALA A 13 7.05 9.78 1.32
CA ALA A 13 6.35 8.50 1.17
C ALA A 13 7.15 7.34 1.80
N GLY A 14 8.47 7.33 1.63
CA GLY A 14 9.35 6.35 2.30
C GLY A 14 9.26 6.43 3.84
N LEU A 15 9.21 7.64 4.39
CA LEU A 15 9.03 7.84 5.83
C LEU A 15 7.66 7.34 6.31
N VAL A 16 6.60 7.63 5.56
CA VAL A 16 5.25 7.12 5.86
C VAL A 16 5.23 5.60 5.84
N ILE A 17 5.87 4.97 4.84
CA ILE A 17 5.99 3.50 4.78
C ILE A 17 6.73 2.97 6.00
N LEU A 18 7.85 3.58 6.37
CA LEU A 18 8.63 3.15 7.53
C LEU A 18 7.78 3.13 8.81
N VAL A 19 7.03 4.20 9.06
CA VAL A 19 6.19 4.32 10.25
C VAL A 19 4.98 3.39 10.18
N LEU A 20 4.20 3.43 9.09
CA LEU A 20 2.96 2.67 8.99
C LEU A 20 3.20 1.17 8.83
N LEU A 21 4.19 0.77 8.04
CA LEU A 21 4.55 -0.64 7.88
C LEU A 21 5.15 -1.18 9.17
N GLY A 22 6.01 -0.42 9.85
CA GLY A 22 6.55 -0.78 11.15
C GLY A 22 5.44 -0.97 12.19
N LEU A 23 4.52 -0.01 12.28
CA LEU A 23 3.36 -0.10 13.15
C LEU A 23 2.47 -1.30 12.80
N HIS A 24 2.19 -1.51 11.51
CA HIS A 24 1.42 -2.64 11.01
C HIS A 24 2.03 -3.98 11.45
N MET A 25 3.34 -4.14 11.26
CA MET A 25 4.05 -5.37 11.64
C MET A 25 4.05 -5.58 13.17
N VAL A 26 4.23 -4.52 13.95
CA VAL A 26 4.18 -4.59 15.44
C VAL A 26 2.78 -4.98 15.90
N ILE A 27 1.73 -4.33 15.38
CA ILE A 27 0.35 -4.65 15.76
C ILE A 27 0.01 -6.10 15.41
N MET A 28 0.35 -6.54 14.18
CA MET A 28 0.07 -7.91 13.75
C MET A 28 0.78 -8.95 14.63
N HIS A 29 2.02 -8.70 14.99
CA HIS A 29 2.79 -9.61 15.85
C HIS A 29 2.25 -9.65 17.28
N LEU A 30 1.93 -8.49 17.84
CA LEU A 30 1.39 -8.40 19.20
C LEU A 30 -0.02 -8.97 19.29
N ASP A 31 -0.85 -8.74 18.27
CA ASP A 31 -2.21 -9.26 18.23
C ASP A 31 -2.22 -10.80 18.20
N THR A 32 -1.37 -11.41 17.38
CA THR A 32 -1.21 -12.88 17.35
C THR A 32 -0.71 -13.45 18.68
N THR A 33 0.11 -12.69 19.41
CA THR A 33 0.77 -13.18 20.64
C THR A 33 -0.06 -12.88 21.90
N ILE A 34 -0.74 -11.74 21.96
CA ILE A 34 -1.38 -11.20 23.17
C ILE A 34 -2.90 -11.02 22.99
N GLY A 35 -3.43 -11.15 21.75
CA GLY A 35 -4.86 -11.04 21.48
C GLY A 35 -5.45 -9.65 21.74
N ILE A 36 -4.70 -8.58 21.48
CA ILE A 36 -5.14 -7.19 21.76
C ILE A 36 -6.45 -6.84 21.05
N PHE A 37 -6.67 -7.39 19.84
CA PHE A 37 -7.87 -7.17 19.04
C PHE A 37 -8.81 -8.38 18.98
N GLY A 38 -8.61 -9.36 19.89
CA GLY A 38 -9.48 -10.54 19.98
C GLY A 38 -9.17 -11.66 18.97
N THR A 39 -8.02 -11.59 18.31
CA THR A 39 -7.56 -12.59 17.34
C THR A 39 -6.45 -13.50 17.92
N GLU A 40 -6.45 -13.70 19.23
CA GLU A 40 -5.49 -14.56 19.92
C GLU A 40 -5.51 -15.99 19.35
N GLY A 41 -4.34 -16.43 18.85
CA GLY A 41 -4.20 -17.73 18.22
C GLY A 41 -4.66 -17.84 16.76
N ALA A 42 -5.22 -16.77 16.17
CA ALA A 42 -5.55 -16.73 14.75
C ALA A 42 -4.31 -16.33 13.91
N GLU A 43 -4.19 -16.95 12.73
CA GLU A 43 -3.15 -16.55 11.78
C GLU A 43 -3.43 -15.13 11.24
N PRO A 44 -2.44 -14.19 11.29
CA PRO A 44 -2.66 -12.81 10.88
C PRO A 44 -3.07 -12.63 9.43
N VAL A 45 -2.72 -13.60 8.58
CA VAL A 45 -3.02 -13.61 7.13
C VAL A 45 -4.25 -14.43 6.78
N GLU A 46 -4.91 -15.06 7.75
CA GLU A 46 -6.15 -15.78 7.53
C GLU A 46 -7.27 -14.82 7.12
N TRP A 47 -8.11 -15.25 6.15
CA TRP A 47 -9.13 -14.37 5.58
C TRP A 47 -10.08 -13.75 6.61
N GLU A 48 -10.51 -14.53 7.60
CA GLU A 48 -11.41 -14.06 8.66
C GLU A 48 -10.75 -12.94 9.49
N SER A 49 -9.48 -13.10 9.82
CA SER A 49 -8.70 -12.09 10.55
C SER A 49 -8.51 -10.82 9.72
N VAL A 50 -8.22 -10.95 8.44
CA VAL A 50 -8.09 -9.81 7.51
C VAL A 50 -9.41 -9.07 7.37
N ALA A 51 -10.50 -9.80 7.20
CA ALA A 51 -11.84 -9.23 7.03
C ALA A 51 -12.32 -8.52 8.30
N ALA A 52 -12.12 -9.11 9.48
CA ALA A 52 -12.48 -8.49 10.76
C ALA A 52 -11.72 -7.16 10.98
N ARG A 53 -10.44 -7.10 10.59
CA ARG A 53 -9.68 -5.84 10.64
C ARG A 53 -10.19 -4.82 9.61
N ALA A 54 -10.58 -5.27 8.43
CA ALA A 54 -11.11 -4.39 7.38
C ALA A 54 -12.45 -3.74 7.76
N GLU A 55 -13.21 -4.31 8.68
CA GLU A 55 -14.40 -3.67 9.26
C GLU A 55 -14.07 -2.43 10.10
N THR A 56 -12.83 -2.33 10.57
CA THR A 56 -12.39 -1.19 11.37
C THR A 56 -11.89 -0.07 10.46
N VAL A 57 -12.52 1.09 10.52
CA VAL A 57 -12.17 2.28 9.72
C VAL A 57 -10.69 2.64 9.87
N PHE A 58 -10.14 2.50 11.07
CA PHE A 58 -8.72 2.75 11.34
C PHE A 58 -7.80 1.91 10.43
N PHE A 59 -8.01 0.60 10.37
CA PHE A 59 -7.19 -0.28 9.53
C PHE A 59 -7.38 -0.02 8.05
N THR A 60 -8.61 0.19 7.60
CA THR A 60 -8.90 0.50 6.20
C THR A 60 -8.21 1.79 5.75
N VAL A 61 -8.31 2.86 6.51
CA VAL A 61 -7.65 4.14 6.21
C VAL A 61 -6.13 3.97 6.20
N THR A 62 -5.57 3.28 7.20
CA THR A 62 -4.14 3.02 7.29
C THR A 62 -3.63 2.22 6.10
N TYR A 63 -4.36 1.18 5.67
CA TYR A 63 -4.00 0.38 4.49
C TYR A 63 -4.05 1.19 3.19
N VAL A 64 -5.06 2.04 2.99
CA VAL A 64 -5.14 2.89 1.79
C VAL A 64 -3.98 3.89 1.75
N ILE A 65 -3.63 4.51 2.87
CA ILE A 65 -2.49 5.43 2.96
C ILE A 65 -1.18 4.66 2.70
N LEU A 66 -0.99 3.52 3.33
CA LEU A 66 0.20 2.68 3.13
C LEU A 66 0.32 2.20 1.67
N LEU A 67 -0.78 1.78 1.06
CA LEU A 67 -0.84 1.38 -0.34
C LEU A 67 -0.42 2.53 -1.27
N GLY A 68 -1.00 3.72 -1.08
CA GLY A 68 -0.67 4.91 -1.87
C GLY A 68 0.80 5.31 -1.71
N ALA A 69 1.31 5.33 -0.48
CA ALA A 69 2.71 5.65 -0.20
C ALA A 69 3.66 4.61 -0.82
N ALA A 70 3.35 3.32 -0.70
CA ALA A 70 4.15 2.24 -1.25
C ALA A 70 4.19 2.27 -2.78
N LEU A 71 3.05 2.46 -3.44
CA LEU A 71 2.96 2.57 -4.90
C LEU A 71 3.72 3.79 -5.41
N TYR A 72 3.50 4.95 -4.79
CA TYR A 72 4.21 6.16 -5.20
C TYR A 72 5.72 6.04 -5.00
N HIS A 73 6.17 5.59 -3.82
CA HIS A 73 7.59 5.42 -3.52
C HIS A 73 8.24 4.41 -4.46
N GLY A 74 7.61 3.25 -4.64
CA GLY A 74 8.14 2.17 -5.49
C GLY A 74 8.19 2.56 -6.96
N PHE A 75 7.09 3.08 -7.52
CA PHE A 75 7.05 3.43 -8.95
C PHE A 75 7.86 4.69 -9.29
N TYR A 76 7.89 5.68 -8.41
CA TYR A 76 8.77 6.83 -8.62
C TYR A 76 10.24 6.43 -8.54
N GLY A 77 10.61 5.57 -7.57
CA GLY A 77 11.95 5.02 -7.48
C GLY A 77 12.34 4.20 -8.71
N LEU A 78 11.47 3.27 -9.14
CA LEU A 78 11.67 2.48 -10.35
C LEU A 78 11.80 3.35 -11.60
N ARG A 79 10.92 4.36 -11.74
CA ARG A 79 11.01 5.35 -12.82
C ARG A 79 12.39 6.00 -12.88
N ASN A 80 12.91 6.45 -11.76
CA ASN A 80 14.21 7.13 -11.72
C ASN A 80 15.34 6.18 -12.14
N ILE A 81 15.35 4.94 -11.66
CA ILE A 81 16.32 3.91 -12.06
C ILE A 81 16.25 3.66 -13.58
N LEU A 82 15.05 3.50 -14.13
CA LEU A 82 14.88 3.27 -15.57
C LEU A 82 15.32 4.47 -16.42
N LEU A 83 15.13 5.69 -15.92
CA LEU A 83 15.54 6.91 -16.62
C LEU A 83 17.04 7.18 -16.53
N GLU A 84 17.73 6.63 -15.53
CA GLU A 84 19.20 6.68 -15.44
C GLU A 84 19.88 5.90 -16.58
N LEU A 85 19.21 4.90 -17.14
CA LEU A 85 19.66 4.21 -18.36
C LEU A 85 19.64 5.09 -19.62
N ASN A 86 19.25 6.34 -19.48
CA ASN A 86 19.17 7.36 -20.54
C ASN A 86 18.39 6.88 -21.77
N PRO A 87 17.16 6.38 -21.62
CA PRO A 87 16.36 5.90 -22.73
C PRO A 87 15.99 7.05 -23.66
N GLY A 88 15.80 6.72 -24.94
CA GLY A 88 15.29 7.67 -25.93
C GLY A 88 13.91 8.25 -25.53
N PRO A 89 13.51 9.38 -26.15
CA PRO A 89 12.31 10.13 -25.75
C PRO A 89 11.02 9.30 -25.82
N GLY A 90 10.92 8.38 -26.77
CA GLY A 90 9.77 7.48 -26.91
C GLY A 90 9.65 6.52 -25.72
N LEU A 91 10.75 5.85 -25.34
CA LEU A 91 10.77 4.93 -24.22
C LEU A 91 10.57 5.66 -22.88
N ARG A 92 11.13 6.86 -22.73
CA ARG A 92 10.90 7.73 -21.58
C ARG A 92 9.42 8.05 -21.38
N ARG A 93 8.70 8.33 -22.47
CA ARG A 93 7.25 8.56 -22.43
C ARG A 93 6.48 7.29 -22.01
N ILE A 94 6.85 6.14 -22.58
CA ILE A 94 6.24 4.84 -22.24
C ILE A 94 6.43 4.53 -20.76
N VAL A 95 7.64 4.69 -20.23
CA VAL A 95 7.93 4.49 -18.80
C VAL A 95 7.07 5.40 -17.93
N ASN A 96 7.04 6.70 -18.22
CA ASN A 96 6.26 7.66 -17.43
C ASN A 96 4.76 7.36 -17.46
N VAL A 97 4.18 7.16 -18.63
CA VAL A 97 2.74 6.88 -18.78
C VAL A 97 2.39 5.50 -18.24
N GLY A 98 3.20 4.49 -18.58
CA GLY A 98 2.97 3.10 -18.17
C GLY A 98 3.01 2.93 -16.65
N LEU A 99 4.03 3.45 -15.97
CA LEU A 99 4.13 3.36 -14.51
C LEU A 99 3.03 4.16 -13.81
N THR A 100 2.67 5.34 -14.32
CA THR A 100 1.58 6.14 -13.76
C THR A 100 0.24 5.43 -13.91
N ALA A 101 -0.08 4.93 -15.10
CA ALA A 101 -1.32 4.22 -15.37
C ALA A 101 -1.42 2.92 -14.55
N PHE A 102 -0.34 2.14 -14.50
CA PHE A 102 -0.31 0.90 -13.74
C PHE A 102 -0.40 1.14 -12.23
N GLY A 103 0.31 2.14 -11.71
CA GLY A 103 0.23 2.53 -10.31
C GLY A 103 -1.18 3.01 -9.92
N ALA A 104 -1.81 3.83 -10.76
CA ALA A 104 -3.19 4.28 -10.55
C ALA A 104 -4.19 3.11 -10.56
N ALA A 105 -4.04 2.17 -11.49
CA ALA A 105 -4.88 0.97 -11.57
C ALA A 105 -4.73 0.09 -10.31
N LEU A 106 -3.51 -0.14 -9.84
CA LEU A 106 -3.26 -0.89 -8.61
C LEU A 106 -3.80 -0.18 -7.37
N PHE A 107 -3.70 1.15 -7.31
CA PHE A 107 -4.25 1.92 -6.20
C PHE A 107 -5.78 1.82 -6.15
N VAL A 108 -6.45 1.99 -7.28
CA VAL A 108 -7.92 1.84 -7.36
C VAL A 108 -8.35 0.43 -7.01
N PHE A 109 -7.70 -0.57 -7.58
CA PHE A 109 -8.01 -1.98 -7.29
C PHE A 109 -7.77 -2.35 -5.82
N GLY A 110 -6.63 -1.96 -5.25
CA GLY A 110 -6.31 -2.24 -3.84
C GLY A 110 -7.23 -1.52 -2.87
N THR A 111 -7.60 -0.27 -3.17
CA THR A 111 -8.59 0.48 -2.37
C THR A 111 -9.96 -0.18 -2.45
N TRP A 112 -10.40 -0.57 -3.66
CA TRP A 112 -11.64 -1.31 -3.82
C TRP A 112 -11.63 -2.63 -3.04
N ALA A 113 -10.55 -3.39 -3.12
CA ALA A 113 -10.41 -4.65 -2.38
C ALA A 113 -10.49 -4.44 -0.86
N ALA A 114 -9.84 -3.39 -0.33
CA ALA A 114 -9.89 -3.06 1.08
C ALA A 114 -11.30 -2.68 1.56
N LEU A 115 -12.09 -2.01 0.71
CA LEU A 115 -13.46 -1.62 1.02
C LEU A 115 -14.47 -2.77 0.81
N ALA A 116 -14.19 -3.68 -0.11
CA ALA A 116 -15.06 -4.81 -0.42
C ALA A 116 -14.89 -6.02 0.52
N ALA A 117 -13.73 -6.13 1.18
CA ALA A 117 -13.42 -7.25 2.06
C ALA A 117 -14.47 -7.52 3.15
N PRO A 118 -15.01 -6.50 3.87
CA PRO A 118 -16.07 -6.72 4.85
C PRO A 118 -17.34 -7.33 4.26
N GLY A 119 -17.75 -6.84 3.07
CA GLY A 119 -18.94 -7.32 2.39
C GLY A 119 -18.85 -8.76 1.90
N ALA A 120 -17.65 -9.26 1.62
CA ALA A 120 -17.45 -10.63 1.18
C ALA A 120 -17.69 -11.66 2.30
N VAL A 121 -17.45 -11.28 3.56
CA VAL A 121 -17.71 -12.14 4.73
C VAL A 121 -19.20 -12.30 4.98
N THR A 122 -19.98 -11.25 4.81
CA THR A 122 -21.43 -11.27 5.03
C THR A 122 -22.20 -12.06 3.96
N MET A 123 -21.61 -12.26 2.77
CA MET A 123 -22.20 -13.02 1.67
C MET A 123 -21.85 -14.52 1.69
N GLY A 124 -20.86 -14.93 2.48
CA GLY A 124 -20.38 -16.31 2.57
C GLY A 124 -20.93 -17.12 3.75
N GLY A 125 -21.80 -16.51 4.54
CA GLY A 125 -22.39 -17.10 5.74
C GLY A 125 -23.77 -17.77 5.49
#